data_ecbd2b0c51f5948cb13aa27f541987ce
#
_entry.id   ecbd2b0c51f5948cb13aa27f541987ce
#
_cell.length_a   1.000
_cell.length_b   1.000
_cell.length_c   1.000
_cell.angle_alpha   90.00
_cell.angle_beta   90.00
_cell.angle_gamma   90.00
#
_symmetry.space_group_name_H-M   'P 1'
#
loop_
_entity.id
_entity.type
_entity.pdbx_description
1 polymer ?
#
loop_
_entity_poly.entity_id
_entity_poly.type
_entity_poly.pdbx_seq_one_letter_code
_entity_poly.pdbx_strand_id
1 'polypeptide(L)'
;MEDAKKTEKYLKQMIENNGIDKMIDFFNVVKILCSSEKRASLCSENYKLAFDERGNKRMSDVYTYVRENYFKSIPLEKIAKIARMSPFAFSRYFKKNSGAGFVEYLNRVRTNKACYLLRETEYPVHDIAMECGFASISNFNKQFRKTEGMSPREFRAQFI
;
A
#
# COMPACT_ATOMS: atom_id res chain seq x y z
N MET A 1 8.52 28.38 14.41
CA MET A 1 8.90 29.33 13.34
C MET A 1 10.33 29.06 12.81
N GLU A 2 11.26 28.67 13.67
CA GLU A 2 12.65 28.37 13.30
C GLU A 2 12.80 27.09 12.45
N ASP A 3 12.11 26.02 12.81
CA ASP A 3 12.15 24.75 12.06
C ASP A 3 11.61 24.89 10.64
N ALA A 4 10.55 25.68 10.43
CA ALA A 4 10.01 25.91 9.09
C ALA A 4 11.03 26.63 8.17
N LYS A 5 11.76 27.62 8.70
CA LYS A 5 12.81 28.34 7.94
C LYS A 5 13.99 27.43 7.61
N LYS A 6 14.39 26.56 8.57
CA LYS A 6 15.46 25.57 8.32
C LYS A 6 15.05 24.54 7.29
N THR A 7 13.81 24.05 7.35
CA THR A 7 13.26 23.11 6.37
C THR A 7 13.22 23.73 4.97
N GLU A 8 12.72 24.97 4.86
CA GLU A 8 12.68 25.70 3.58
C GLU A 8 14.08 25.88 2.97
N LYS A 9 15.07 26.18 3.79
CA LYS A 9 16.48 26.31 3.35
C LYS A 9 16.97 25.01 2.74
N TYR A 10 16.81 23.88 3.44
CA TYR A 10 17.27 22.57 2.93
C TYR A 10 16.49 22.11 1.70
N LEU A 11 15.19 22.40 1.62
CA LEU A 11 14.40 22.10 0.42
C LEU A 11 14.89 22.89 -0.81
N LYS A 12 15.27 24.17 -0.64
CA LYS A 12 15.87 24.97 -1.71
C LYS A 12 17.23 24.39 -2.13
N GLN A 13 18.09 24.05 -1.18
CA GLN A 13 19.38 23.43 -1.45
C GLN A 13 19.25 22.06 -2.18
N MET A 14 18.23 21.27 -1.85
CA MET A 14 17.95 20.01 -2.57
C MET A 14 17.59 20.21 -4.05
N ILE A 15 17.06 21.36 -4.44
CA ILE A 15 16.78 21.69 -5.85
C ILE A 15 18.09 21.99 -6.59
N GLU A 16 19.03 22.66 -5.94
CA GLU A 16 20.30 23.10 -6.52
C GLU A 16 21.38 22.03 -6.47
N ASN A 17 21.40 21.20 -5.43
CA ASN A 17 22.40 20.18 -5.18
C ASN A 17 22.10 18.87 -5.94
N ASN A 18 23.16 18.09 -6.22
CA ASN A 18 23.10 16.78 -6.85
C ASN A 18 23.89 15.73 -6.01
N GLY A 19 23.64 14.45 -6.28
CA GLY A 19 24.39 13.35 -5.66
C GLY A 19 24.27 13.31 -4.13
N ILE A 20 25.40 13.18 -3.45
CA ILE A 20 25.51 13.02 -1.99
C ILE A 20 24.99 14.26 -1.24
N ASP A 21 25.27 15.46 -1.71
CA ASP A 21 24.83 16.70 -1.04
C ASP A 21 23.30 16.80 -0.99
N LYS A 22 22.63 16.42 -2.06
CA LYS A 22 21.15 16.31 -2.09
C LYS A 22 20.60 15.31 -1.07
N MET A 23 21.30 14.20 -0.87
CA MET A 23 20.91 13.21 0.15
C MET A 23 21.12 13.75 1.56
N ILE A 24 22.20 14.48 1.80
CA ILE A 24 22.47 15.12 3.09
C ILE A 24 21.35 16.13 3.42
N ASP A 25 20.97 16.97 2.48
CA ASP A 25 19.89 17.94 2.67
C ASP A 25 18.54 17.24 2.92
N PHE A 26 18.25 16.16 2.21
CA PHE A 26 17.07 15.33 2.47
C PHE A 26 17.05 14.79 3.91
N PHE A 27 18.16 14.22 4.39
CA PHE A 27 18.24 13.71 5.75
C PHE A 27 18.15 14.83 6.80
N ASN A 28 18.64 16.02 6.51
CA ASN A 28 18.47 17.19 7.37
C ASN A 28 16.99 17.58 7.49
N VAL A 29 16.23 17.60 6.38
CA VAL A 29 14.78 17.81 6.39
C VAL A 29 14.08 16.74 7.24
N VAL A 30 14.39 15.47 7.01
CA VAL A 30 13.82 14.35 7.78
C VAL A 30 14.15 14.49 9.27
N LYS A 31 15.37 14.86 9.63
CA LYS A 31 15.80 15.08 11.03
C LYS A 31 14.96 16.17 11.69
N ILE A 32 14.74 17.32 11.02
CA ILE A 32 13.92 18.42 11.55
C ILE A 32 12.47 17.95 11.73
N LEU A 33 11.91 17.26 10.72
CA LEU A 33 10.55 16.74 10.81
C LEU A 33 10.40 15.70 11.92
N CYS A 34 11.44 14.89 12.17
CA CYS A 34 11.44 13.91 13.26
C CYS A 34 11.61 14.52 14.65
N SER A 35 12.30 15.65 14.79
CA SER A 35 12.57 16.31 16.08
C SER A 35 11.50 17.34 16.48
N SER A 36 10.65 17.79 15.57
CA SER A 36 9.65 18.82 15.85
C SER A 36 8.58 18.32 16.81
N GLU A 37 8.36 19.01 17.91
CA GLU A 37 7.32 18.72 18.90
C GLU A 37 5.90 19.04 18.36
N LYS A 38 5.80 19.96 17.40
CA LYS A 38 4.54 20.40 16.79
C LYS A 38 4.26 19.57 15.51
N ARG A 39 3.92 18.30 15.69
CA ARG A 39 3.52 17.44 14.57
C ARG A 39 2.00 17.43 14.46
N ALA A 40 1.46 17.94 13.35
CA ALA A 40 0.10 17.64 12.95
C ALA A 40 0.14 16.48 11.94
N SER A 41 -0.58 15.40 12.20
CA SER A 41 -0.76 14.36 11.20
C SER A 41 -1.58 14.92 10.05
N LEU A 42 -1.05 14.88 8.83
CA LEU A 42 -1.79 15.20 7.61
C LEU A 42 -2.77 14.08 7.23
N CYS A 43 -2.69 12.95 7.91
CA CYS A 43 -3.65 11.88 7.76
C CYS A 43 -4.96 12.26 8.45
N SER A 44 -6.10 11.96 7.80
CA SER A 44 -7.43 12.12 8.41
C SER A 44 -7.49 11.46 9.79
N GLU A 45 -8.39 11.93 10.68
CA GLU A 45 -8.54 11.38 12.04
C GLU A 45 -8.81 9.87 12.07
N ASN A 46 -9.39 9.34 11.00
CA ASN A 46 -9.53 7.89 10.79
C ASN A 46 -8.19 7.16 10.61
N TYR A 47 -7.09 7.86 10.37
CA TYR A 47 -5.74 7.32 10.28
C TYR A 47 -4.94 7.49 11.58
N LYS A 48 -5.46 8.21 12.55
CA LYS A 48 -5.01 8.16 13.94
C LYS A 48 -5.48 6.84 14.55
N LEU A 49 -4.97 5.75 14.01
CA LEU A 49 -5.01 4.47 14.67
C LEU A 49 -4.38 4.67 16.03
N ALA A 50 -5.20 4.51 17.07
CA ALA A 50 -4.68 4.31 18.40
C ALA A 50 -3.50 3.35 18.28
N PHE A 51 -2.32 3.79 18.68
CA PHE A 51 -1.11 2.97 18.76
C PHE A 51 -1.34 1.95 19.90
N ASP A 52 -2.29 1.05 19.71
CA ASP A 52 -2.37 -0.18 20.46
C ASP A 52 -1.32 -1.11 19.87
N GLU A 53 -0.23 -1.32 20.58
CA GLU A 53 0.88 -2.20 20.14
C GLU A 53 0.36 -3.59 19.74
N ARG A 54 -0.68 -4.10 20.40
CA ARG A 54 -1.31 -5.38 20.06
C ARG A 54 -2.11 -5.31 18.77
N GLY A 55 -2.81 -4.19 18.54
CA GLY A 55 -3.54 -3.93 17.31
C GLY A 55 -2.60 -3.80 16.10
N ASN A 56 -1.50 -3.07 16.26
CA ASN A 56 -0.48 -2.92 15.22
C ASN A 56 0.15 -4.27 14.84
N LYS A 57 0.47 -5.11 15.82
CA LYS A 57 1.03 -6.44 15.57
C LYS A 57 0.06 -7.32 14.78
N ARG A 58 -1.24 -7.36 15.14
CA ARG A 58 -2.26 -8.12 14.40
C ARG A 58 -2.39 -7.68 12.95
N MET A 59 -2.42 -6.37 12.69
CA MET A 59 -2.48 -5.84 11.32
C MET A 59 -1.20 -6.14 10.56
N SER A 60 -0.03 -6.00 11.21
CA SER A 60 1.27 -6.33 10.63
C SER A 60 1.33 -7.81 10.22
N ASP A 61 0.90 -8.73 11.09
CA ASP A 61 0.85 -10.17 10.80
C ASP A 61 -0.06 -10.46 9.58
N VAL A 62 -1.22 -9.79 9.51
CA VAL A 62 -2.15 -9.90 8.38
C VAL A 62 -1.52 -9.38 7.09
N TYR A 63 -0.91 -8.21 7.10
CA TYR A 63 -0.28 -7.61 5.91
C TYR A 63 0.91 -8.44 5.43
N THR A 64 1.73 -8.93 6.33
CA THR A 64 2.85 -9.81 6.01
C THR A 64 2.35 -11.09 5.37
N TYR A 65 1.34 -11.73 5.95
CA TYR A 65 0.76 -12.94 5.39
C TYR A 65 0.18 -12.72 3.99
N VAL A 66 -0.56 -11.63 3.79
CA VAL A 66 -1.13 -11.30 2.46
C VAL A 66 -0.01 -11.05 1.45
N ARG A 67 1.03 -10.31 1.80
CA ARG A 67 2.16 -10.03 0.91
C ARG A 67 2.85 -11.32 0.43
N GLU A 68 2.97 -12.31 1.30
CA GLU A 68 3.64 -13.58 1.00
C GLU A 68 2.73 -14.61 0.31
N ASN A 69 1.40 -14.43 0.37
CA ASN A 69 0.44 -15.43 -0.09
C ASN A 69 -0.66 -14.89 -1.01
N TYR A 70 -0.60 -13.64 -1.49
CA TYR A 70 -1.68 -13.01 -2.28
C TYR A 70 -2.07 -13.81 -3.52
N PHE A 71 -1.14 -14.55 -4.12
CA PHE A 71 -1.35 -15.39 -5.31
C PHE A 71 -2.15 -16.67 -5.03
N LYS A 72 -2.36 -17.01 -3.76
CA LYS A 72 -3.17 -18.17 -3.33
C LYS A 72 -4.57 -17.72 -2.92
N SER A 73 -5.49 -18.69 -2.84
CA SER A 73 -6.78 -18.46 -2.18
C SER A 73 -6.57 -18.20 -0.68
N ILE A 74 -7.07 -17.07 -0.20
CA ILE A 74 -7.01 -16.69 1.23
C ILE A 74 -8.44 -16.60 1.77
N PRO A 75 -8.99 -17.70 2.32
CA PRO A 75 -10.30 -17.69 2.97
C PRO A 75 -10.31 -16.74 4.18
N LEU A 76 -11.47 -16.13 4.43
CA LEU A 76 -11.65 -15.19 5.54
C LEU A 76 -11.35 -15.84 6.89
N GLU A 77 -11.69 -17.12 7.04
CA GLU A 77 -11.44 -17.92 8.25
C GLU A 77 -9.94 -18.04 8.54
N LYS A 78 -9.14 -18.20 7.49
CA LYS A 78 -7.68 -18.34 7.62
C LYS A 78 -7.04 -17.04 8.09
N ILE A 79 -7.39 -15.92 7.47
CA ILE A 79 -6.81 -14.63 7.84
C ILE A 79 -7.30 -14.15 9.20
N ALA A 80 -8.54 -14.46 9.56
CA ALA A 80 -9.09 -14.18 10.88
C ALA A 80 -8.34 -14.93 11.99
N LYS A 81 -7.95 -16.21 11.75
CA LYS A 81 -7.11 -16.98 12.68
C LYS A 81 -5.73 -16.33 12.88
N ILE A 82 -5.12 -15.80 11.83
CA ILE A 82 -3.83 -15.09 11.92
C ILE A 82 -3.98 -13.85 12.82
N ALA A 83 -5.08 -13.10 12.66
CA ALA A 83 -5.40 -11.98 13.53
C ALA A 83 -5.86 -12.39 14.94
N ARG A 84 -6.01 -13.71 15.22
CA ARG A 84 -6.56 -14.27 16.48
C ARG A 84 -7.96 -13.73 16.78
N MET A 85 -8.82 -13.74 15.77
CA MET A 85 -10.20 -13.23 15.82
C MET A 85 -11.16 -14.21 15.15
N SER A 86 -12.47 -14.11 15.49
CA SER A 86 -13.50 -14.72 14.67
C SER A 86 -13.61 -14.00 13.31
N PRO A 87 -14.12 -14.64 12.23
CA PRO A 87 -14.28 -14.00 10.93
C PRO A 87 -15.09 -12.71 10.96
N PHE A 88 -16.16 -12.68 11.77
CA PHE A 88 -17.00 -11.50 11.95
C PHE A 88 -16.26 -10.35 12.64
N ALA A 89 -15.57 -10.63 13.75
CA ALA A 89 -14.77 -9.64 14.46
C ALA A 89 -13.64 -9.11 13.60
N PHE A 90 -12.95 -10.00 12.85
CA PHE A 90 -11.90 -9.63 11.93
C PHE A 90 -12.40 -8.70 10.81
N SER A 91 -13.53 -9.00 10.19
CA SER A 91 -14.08 -8.17 9.11
C SER A 91 -14.34 -6.73 9.57
N ARG A 92 -14.92 -6.55 10.77
CA ARG A 92 -15.14 -5.22 11.36
C ARG A 92 -13.83 -4.53 11.74
N TYR A 93 -12.93 -5.27 12.38
CA TYR A 93 -11.63 -4.78 12.82
C TYR A 93 -10.79 -4.36 11.61
N PHE A 94 -10.69 -5.21 10.58
CA PHE A 94 -9.91 -4.91 9.38
C PHE A 94 -10.45 -3.69 8.65
N LYS A 95 -11.79 -3.62 8.42
CA LYS A 95 -12.40 -2.46 7.76
C LYS A 95 -12.18 -1.15 8.55
N LYS A 96 -12.26 -1.20 9.88
CA LYS A 96 -11.99 -0.03 10.75
C LYS A 96 -10.53 0.46 10.60
N ASN A 97 -9.58 -0.46 10.51
CA ASN A 97 -8.14 -0.13 10.51
C ASN A 97 -7.56 0.13 9.11
N SER A 98 -8.10 -0.49 8.06
CA SER A 98 -7.61 -0.34 6.67
C SER A 98 -8.45 0.60 5.81
N GLY A 99 -9.62 1.02 6.29
CA GLY A 99 -10.59 1.80 5.52
C GLY A 99 -11.37 0.99 4.48
N ALA A 100 -10.99 -0.25 4.20
CA ALA A 100 -11.61 -1.11 3.19
C ALA A 100 -11.84 -2.53 3.72
N GLY A 101 -12.73 -3.31 3.09
CA GLY A 101 -12.90 -4.72 3.41
C GLY A 101 -11.69 -5.57 3.00
N PHE A 102 -11.48 -6.71 3.68
CA PHE A 102 -10.34 -7.59 3.43
C PHE A 102 -10.24 -8.05 1.97
N VAL A 103 -11.35 -8.48 1.37
CA VAL A 103 -11.38 -8.92 -0.04
C VAL A 103 -11.00 -7.79 -1.00
N GLU A 104 -11.46 -6.58 -0.72
CA GLU A 104 -11.12 -5.40 -1.52
C GLU A 104 -9.63 -5.06 -1.40
N TYR A 105 -9.08 -5.12 -0.20
CA TYR A 105 -7.65 -4.95 0.05
C TYR A 105 -6.81 -6.00 -0.70
N LEU A 106 -7.18 -7.30 -0.60
CA LEU A 106 -6.50 -8.38 -1.29
C LEU A 106 -6.52 -8.18 -2.82
N ASN A 107 -7.67 -7.79 -3.38
CA ASN A 107 -7.77 -7.50 -4.80
C ASN A 107 -6.88 -6.31 -5.21
N ARG A 108 -6.76 -5.26 -4.40
CA ARG A 108 -5.82 -4.15 -4.65
C ARG A 108 -4.37 -4.62 -4.66
N VAL A 109 -3.96 -5.45 -3.70
CA VAL A 109 -2.60 -6.02 -3.67
C VAL A 109 -2.32 -6.82 -4.95
N ARG A 110 -3.26 -7.66 -5.38
CA ARG A 110 -3.18 -8.44 -6.62
C ARG A 110 -3.11 -7.57 -7.86
N THR A 111 -3.96 -6.53 -7.94
CA THR A 111 -3.96 -5.57 -9.06
C THR A 111 -2.65 -4.81 -9.15
N ASN A 112 -2.10 -4.34 -8.02
CA ASN A 112 -0.80 -3.66 -8.01
C ASN A 112 0.33 -4.57 -8.53
N LYS A 113 0.32 -5.86 -8.17
CA LYS A 113 1.29 -6.81 -8.72
C LYS A 113 1.07 -7.04 -10.22
N ALA A 114 -0.19 -7.12 -10.66
CA ALA A 114 -0.51 -7.24 -12.08
C ALA A 114 -0.06 -6.00 -12.88
N CYS A 115 -0.22 -4.79 -12.37
CA CYS A 115 0.31 -3.56 -12.99
C CYS A 115 1.82 -3.64 -13.19
N TYR A 116 2.55 -4.12 -12.18
CA TYR A 116 3.99 -4.36 -12.30
C TYR A 116 4.31 -5.36 -13.43
N LEU A 117 3.66 -6.52 -13.46
CA LEU A 117 3.90 -7.54 -14.48
C LEU A 117 3.48 -7.09 -15.88
N LEU A 118 2.38 -6.34 -16.01
CA LEU A 118 1.94 -5.78 -17.28
C LEU A 118 2.93 -4.79 -17.88
N ARG A 119 3.67 -4.07 -17.05
CA ARG A 119 4.69 -3.09 -17.45
C ARG A 119 6.04 -3.75 -17.76
N GLU A 120 6.45 -4.72 -16.95
CA GLU A 120 7.82 -5.27 -16.99
C GLU A 120 7.93 -6.55 -17.83
N THR A 121 6.81 -7.12 -18.28
CA THR A 121 6.80 -8.39 -19.02
C THR A 121 5.81 -8.40 -20.18
N GLU A 122 6.07 -9.26 -21.17
CA GLU A 122 5.16 -9.52 -22.30
C GLU A 122 4.19 -10.70 -22.03
N TYR A 123 4.13 -11.19 -20.80
CA TYR A 123 3.26 -12.33 -20.46
C TYR A 123 1.81 -12.07 -20.86
N PRO A 124 1.08 -13.10 -21.35
CA PRO A 124 -0.34 -12.97 -21.65
C PRO A 124 -1.12 -12.44 -20.45
N VAL A 125 -2.07 -11.55 -20.71
CA VAL A 125 -2.91 -10.95 -19.66
C VAL A 125 -3.62 -12.01 -18.81
N HIS A 126 -4.00 -13.14 -19.43
CA HIS A 126 -4.58 -14.27 -18.73
C HIS A 126 -3.61 -14.86 -17.70
N ASP A 127 -2.36 -15.09 -18.09
CA ASP A 127 -1.36 -15.73 -17.22
C ASP A 127 -1.00 -14.82 -16.05
N ILE A 128 -0.87 -13.51 -16.30
CA ILE A 128 -0.70 -12.51 -15.24
C ILE A 128 -1.87 -12.54 -14.25
N ALA A 129 -3.11 -12.66 -14.73
CA ALA A 129 -4.27 -12.74 -13.85
C ALA A 129 -4.21 -13.97 -12.93
N MET A 130 -3.84 -15.13 -13.50
CA MET A 130 -3.71 -16.38 -12.73
C MET A 130 -2.55 -16.31 -11.74
N GLU A 131 -1.39 -15.83 -12.17
CA GLU A 131 -0.21 -15.64 -11.31
C GLU A 131 -0.48 -14.70 -10.15
N CYS A 132 -1.27 -13.64 -10.37
CA CYS A 132 -1.69 -12.73 -9.31
C CYS A 132 -2.79 -13.31 -8.39
N GLY A 133 -3.27 -14.52 -8.64
CA GLY A 133 -4.20 -15.23 -7.76
C GLY A 133 -5.68 -14.90 -8.00
N PHE A 134 -6.03 -14.35 -9.16
CA PHE A 134 -7.44 -14.19 -9.53
C PHE A 134 -8.02 -15.53 -10.00
N ALA A 135 -9.24 -15.85 -9.53
CA ALA A 135 -9.91 -17.10 -9.87
C ALA A 135 -10.39 -17.17 -11.34
N SER A 136 -10.52 -16.03 -12.03
CA SER A 136 -10.89 -15.96 -13.44
C SER A 136 -10.47 -14.64 -14.05
N ILE A 137 -10.27 -14.65 -15.36
CA ILE A 137 -9.97 -13.44 -16.16
C ILE A 137 -11.09 -12.40 -16.09
N SER A 138 -12.34 -12.84 -15.99
CA SER A 138 -13.49 -11.94 -15.86
C SER A 138 -13.47 -11.17 -14.55
N ASN A 139 -13.17 -11.86 -13.43
CA ASN A 139 -13.02 -11.22 -12.12
C ASN A 139 -11.81 -10.27 -12.12
N PHE A 140 -10.69 -10.70 -12.70
CA PHE A 140 -9.50 -9.85 -12.86
C PHE A 140 -9.82 -8.56 -13.59
N ASN A 141 -10.39 -8.64 -14.79
CA ASN A 141 -10.73 -7.46 -15.61
C ASN A 141 -11.66 -6.50 -14.86
N LYS A 142 -12.67 -7.04 -14.14
CA LYS A 142 -13.60 -6.24 -13.33
C LYS A 142 -12.86 -5.50 -12.19
N GLN A 143 -12.01 -6.20 -11.45
CA GLN A 143 -11.27 -5.60 -10.33
C GLN A 143 -10.20 -4.62 -10.83
N PHE A 144 -9.49 -4.96 -11.89
CA PHE A 144 -8.48 -4.10 -12.51
C PHE A 144 -9.09 -2.78 -12.97
N ARG A 145 -10.21 -2.83 -13.73
CA ARG A 145 -10.92 -1.62 -14.17
C ARG A 145 -11.44 -0.79 -13.00
N LYS A 146 -11.92 -1.45 -11.93
CA LYS A 146 -12.35 -0.75 -10.71
C LYS A 146 -11.21 0.02 -10.04
N THR A 147 -9.99 -0.51 -10.08
CA THR A 147 -8.82 0.05 -9.39
C THR A 147 -8.09 1.08 -10.25
N GLU A 148 -7.86 0.76 -11.54
CA GLU A 148 -7.01 1.55 -12.45
C GLU A 148 -7.82 2.43 -13.42
N GLY A 149 -9.15 2.29 -13.45
CA GLY A 149 -10.02 3.06 -14.34
C GLY A 149 -10.02 2.57 -15.80
N MET A 150 -9.16 1.62 -16.17
CA MET A 150 -8.99 1.11 -17.53
C MET A 150 -8.78 -0.40 -17.54
N SER A 151 -8.83 -1.02 -18.73
CA SER A 151 -8.56 -2.45 -18.87
C SER A 151 -7.06 -2.76 -18.77
N PRO A 152 -6.68 -4.02 -18.44
CA PRO A 152 -5.28 -4.43 -18.42
C PRO A 152 -4.53 -4.25 -19.74
N ARG A 153 -5.24 -4.41 -20.87
CA ARG A 153 -4.66 -4.19 -22.21
C ARG A 153 -4.40 -2.71 -22.48
N GLU A 154 -5.35 -1.84 -22.16
CA GLU A 154 -5.18 -0.38 -22.25
C GLU A 154 -4.05 0.11 -21.35
N PHE A 155 -3.95 -0.46 -20.13
CA PHE A 155 -2.86 -0.15 -19.20
C PHE A 155 -1.50 -0.53 -19.80
N ARG A 156 -1.34 -1.74 -20.33
CA ARG A 156 -0.09 -2.19 -20.97
C ARG A 156 0.31 -1.29 -22.13
N ALA A 157 -0.65 -0.90 -22.97
CA ALA A 157 -0.38 -0.07 -24.15
C ALA A 157 0.19 1.33 -23.83
N GLN A 158 0.17 1.76 -22.56
CA GLN A 158 0.80 3.02 -22.14
C GLN A 158 2.34 2.91 -21.97
N PHE A 159 2.89 1.69 -21.99
CA PHE A 159 4.31 1.43 -21.72
C PHE A 159 5.05 0.75 -22.89
N ILE A 160 4.32 0.42 -23.95
CA ILE A 160 4.83 -0.08 -25.23
C ILE A 160 4.72 1.06 -26.26
#